data_39a612bd0ba83be4de3775eae54d855b
#
_entry.id   39a612bd0ba83be4de3775eae54d855b
#
_cell.length_a   1.000
_cell.length_b   1.000
_cell.length_c   1.000
_cell.angle_alpha   90.00
_cell.angle_beta   90.00
_cell.angle_gamma   90.00
#
_symmetry.space_group_name_H-M   'P 1'
#
loop_
_entity.id
_entity.type
_entity.pdbx_description
1 polymer ?
#
loop_
_entity_poly.entity_id
_entity_poly.type
_entity_poly.pdbx_seq_one_letter_code
_entity_poly.pdbx_strand_id
1 'polypeptide(L)'
;MVQVIRIIEAEDHGRERSHAATMPGVTRPEAQLSARHISGVAPGGIEYLWERHSEATTSSVIFPRRRSADVFVELQDDSAAMGWLTDAPGGVLRAVRVGIVETEAEAEAIARETGFSEVDLVSCHIGKVRIWSDFLLHGDGFGRLLVAANGLAPLDLGRLVQRVQELGNYRNMALLGLPMAQEKAREVADAEAAVVDIAERMARGEGDRALLDELSALASRVTSLTAATAFRMSATAAYTSIATDRLAQL
;
A
#
# COMPACT_ATOMS: atom_id res chain seq x y z
N MET A 1 9.12 -14.16 -0.98
CA MET A 1 9.34 -12.70 -0.86
C MET A 1 8.48 -12.17 0.27
N VAL A 2 9.01 -11.21 1.04
CA VAL A 2 8.23 -10.47 2.04
C VAL A 2 8.33 -8.99 1.71
N GLN A 3 7.22 -8.27 1.77
CA GLN A 3 7.18 -6.83 1.53
C GLN A 3 6.39 -6.12 2.63
N VAL A 4 6.91 -4.99 3.10
CA VAL A 4 6.26 -4.12 4.07
C VAL A 4 6.26 -2.70 3.53
N ILE A 5 5.09 -2.04 3.59
CA ILE A 5 4.95 -0.60 3.37
C ILE A 5 4.70 0.08 4.70
N ARG A 6 5.40 1.17 4.92
CA ARG A 6 5.26 2.00 6.10
C ARG A 6 4.98 3.45 5.73
N ILE A 7 4.09 4.08 6.46
CA ILE A 7 3.91 5.53 6.42
C ILE A 7 5.00 6.16 7.26
N ILE A 8 5.66 7.16 6.70
CA ILE A 8 6.77 7.87 7.33
C ILE A 8 6.33 9.30 7.64
N GLU A 9 6.19 9.59 8.93
CA GLU A 9 5.93 10.95 9.39
C GLU A 9 7.19 11.81 9.27
N ALA A 10 7.02 13.13 9.22
CA ALA A 10 8.13 14.08 8.98
C ALA A 10 9.26 13.91 10.01
N GLU A 11 8.93 13.60 11.26
CA GLU A 11 9.87 13.37 12.36
C GLU A 11 10.70 12.09 12.21
N ASP A 12 10.19 11.10 11.47
CA ASP A 12 10.84 9.81 11.26
C ASP A 12 11.77 9.78 10.03
N HIS A 13 11.78 10.80 9.18
CA HIS A 13 12.61 10.82 7.97
C HIS A 13 14.11 10.62 8.23
N GLY A 14 14.62 11.10 9.37
CA GLY A 14 16.02 10.89 9.75
C GLY A 14 16.31 9.43 10.10
N ARG A 15 15.43 8.83 10.91
CA ARG A 15 15.51 7.43 11.33
C ARG A 15 15.37 6.48 10.15
N GLU A 16 14.44 6.78 9.26
CA GLU A 16 14.17 6.01 8.04
C GLU A 16 15.41 5.96 7.12
N ARG A 17 16.09 7.10 6.90
CA ARG A 17 17.33 7.14 6.12
C ARG A 17 18.46 6.37 6.78
N SER A 18 18.60 6.50 8.10
CA SER A 18 19.59 5.74 8.86
C SER A 18 19.33 4.24 8.77
N HIS A 19 18.07 3.82 8.86
CA HIS A 19 17.67 2.42 8.71
C HIS A 19 17.97 1.89 7.29
N ALA A 20 17.62 2.63 6.25
CA ALA A 20 17.91 2.25 4.87
C ALA A 20 19.42 2.06 4.62
N ALA A 21 20.27 2.85 5.28
CA ALA A 21 21.73 2.72 5.19
C ALA A 21 22.27 1.44 5.87
N THR A 22 21.51 0.79 6.74
CA THR A 22 21.89 -0.49 7.37
C THR A 22 21.50 -1.71 6.53
N MET A 23 20.94 -1.50 5.32
CA MET A 23 20.51 -2.59 4.45
C MET A 23 21.66 -3.59 4.18
N PRO A 24 21.46 -4.89 4.43
CA PRO A 24 22.44 -5.91 4.14
C PRO A 24 22.81 -5.96 2.65
N GLY A 25 24.08 -6.19 2.35
CA GLY A 25 24.57 -6.30 0.97
C GLY A 25 24.79 -4.97 0.24
N VAL A 26 24.59 -3.83 0.89
CA VAL A 26 24.88 -2.51 0.32
C VAL A 26 26.36 -2.15 0.52
N THR A 27 27.06 -1.89 -0.59
CA THR A 27 28.52 -1.63 -0.57
C THR A 27 28.91 -0.17 -0.36
N ARG A 28 27.98 0.79 -0.49
CA ARG A 28 28.23 2.24 -0.32
C ARG A 28 27.01 2.94 0.30
N PRO A 29 26.74 2.73 1.59
CA PRO A 29 25.54 3.29 2.23
C PRO A 29 25.49 4.81 2.20
N GLU A 30 26.64 5.51 2.33
CA GLU A 30 26.69 6.98 2.39
C GLU A 30 26.30 7.66 1.06
N ALA A 31 26.64 7.04 -0.08
CA ALA A 31 26.27 7.57 -1.40
C ALA A 31 24.75 7.41 -1.70
N GLN A 32 24.02 6.66 -0.89
CA GLN A 32 22.63 6.30 -1.12
C GLN A 32 21.64 7.04 -0.23
N LEU A 33 22.10 7.89 0.70
CA LEU A 33 21.27 8.65 1.64
C LEU A 33 20.24 9.57 0.96
N SER A 34 20.52 10.00 -0.29
CA SER A 34 19.58 10.79 -1.11
C SER A 34 18.81 9.94 -2.13
N ALA A 35 19.13 8.67 -2.28
CA ALA A 35 18.49 7.79 -3.25
C ALA A 35 17.02 7.53 -2.85
N ARG A 36 16.19 7.36 -3.88
CA ARG A 36 14.80 6.92 -3.70
C ARG A 36 14.64 5.40 -3.83
N HIS A 37 15.66 4.73 -4.31
CA HIS A 37 15.70 3.29 -4.49
C HIS A 37 17.08 2.77 -4.09
N ILE A 38 17.10 1.74 -3.25
CA ILE A 38 18.30 1.05 -2.82
C ILE A 38 18.06 -0.45 -2.97
N SER A 39 19.07 -1.16 -3.47
CA SER A 39 19.04 -2.61 -3.53
C SER A 39 20.37 -3.19 -3.06
N GLY A 40 20.33 -4.38 -2.50
CA GLY A 40 21.51 -5.10 -2.03
C GLY A 40 21.28 -6.61 -2.09
N VAL A 41 22.37 -7.35 -2.20
CA VAL A 41 22.37 -8.82 -2.15
C VAL A 41 23.29 -9.26 -1.02
N ALA A 42 22.71 -9.91 -0.01
CA ALA A 42 23.44 -10.45 1.12
C ALA A 42 23.98 -11.86 0.84
N PRO A 43 24.94 -12.37 1.66
CA PRO A 43 25.36 -13.76 1.60
C PRO A 43 24.15 -14.71 1.63
N GLY A 44 24.22 -15.81 0.88
CA GLY A 44 23.10 -16.74 0.71
C GLY A 44 22.11 -16.35 -0.38
N GLY A 45 22.34 -15.23 -1.10
CA GLY A 45 21.52 -14.81 -2.23
C GLY A 45 20.20 -14.14 -1.82
N ILE A 46 20.09 -13.66 -0.57
CA ILE A 46 18.93 -12.90 -0.11
C ILE A 46 19.03 -11.49 -0.70
N GLU A 47 18.01 -11.07 -1.44
CA GLU A 47 17.95 -9.76 -2.06
C GLU A 47 17.10 -8.82 -1.22
N TYR A 48 17.58 -7.59 -1.06
CA TYR A 48 16.91 -6.51 -0.34
C TYR A 48 16.61 -5.38 -1.29
N LEU A 49 15.40 -4.84 -1.20
CA LEU A 49 14.99 -3.66 -1.95
C LEU A 49 14.31 -2.68 -0.99
N TRP A 50 14.63 -1.42 -1.14
CA TRP A 50 13.99 -0.34 -0.43
C TRP A 50 13.68 0.79 -1.40
N GLU A 51 12.48 1.34 -1.29
CA GLU A 51 11.99 2.41 -2.15
C GLU A 51 11.26 3.45 -1.32
N ARG A 52 11.56 4.73 -1.59
CA ARG A 52 10.90 5.87 -0.96
C ARG A 52 9.87 6.48 -1.89
N HIS A 53 8.65 6.60 -1.40
CA HIS A 53 7.55 7.36 -1.99
C HIS A 53 7.43 8.75 -1.32
N SER A 54 6.35 9.48 -1.60
CA SER A 54 6.13 10.83 -1.04
C SER A 54 5.91 10.80 0.47
N GLU A 55 5.17 9.84 1.00
CA GLU A 55 4.78 9.72 2.42
C GLU A 55 4.94 8.29 2.97
N ALA A 56 5.55 7.41 2.20
CA ALA A 56 5.71 6.01 2.56
C ALA A 56 7.05 5.46 2.07
N THR A 57 7.45 4.34 2.65
CA THR A 57 8.54 3.52 2.14
C THR A 57 8.08 2.09 1.93
N THR A 58 8.63 1.45 0.91
CA THR A 58 8.46 0.03 0.64
C THR A 58 9.78 -0.68 0.90
N SER A 59 9.76 -1.65 1.80
CA SER A 59 10.89 -2.56 2.05
C SER A 59 10.52 -3.96 1.63
N SER A 60 11.37 -4.61 0.83
CA SER A 60 11.14 -5.97 0.34
C SER A 60 12.38 -6.82 0.57
N VAL A 61 12.15 -8.09 0.94
CA VAL A 61 13.19 -9.11 1.01
C VAL A 61 12.77 -10.28 0.13
N ILE A 62 13.64 -10.68 -0.78
CA ILE A 62 13.44 -11.82 -1.67
C ILE A 62 14.39 -12.91 -1.22
N PHE A 63 13.84 -14.03 -0.79
CA PHE A 63 14.61 -15.20 -0.39
C PHE A 63 14.89 -16.07 -1.59
N PRO A 64 16.05 -16.76 -1.64
CA PRO A 64 16.35 -17.71 -2.69
C PRO A 64 15.33 -18.84 -2.74
N ARG A 65 15.37 -19.61 -3.81
CA ARG A 65 14.43 -20.73 -4.02
C ARG A 65 14.37 -21.65 -2.80
N ARG A 66 13.14 -21.94 -2.36
CA ARG A 66 12.82 -22.81 -1.23
C ARG A 66 12.02 -24.02 -1.70
N ARG A 67 11.87 -25.01 -0.83
CA ARG A 67 10.89 -26.09 -1.04
C ARG A 67 9.48 -25.48 -0.94
N SER A 68 8.54 -26.03 -1.71
CA SER A 68 7.16 -25.56 -1.72
C SER A 68 6.52 -25.51 -0.34
N ALA A 69 6.81 -26.49 0.53
CA ALA A 69 6.32 -26.56 1.90
C ALA A 69 6.78 -25.38 2.79
N ASP A 70 7.92 -24.75 2.46
CA ASP A 70 8.54 -23.70 3.27
C ASP A 70 8.18 -22.29 2.77
N VAL A 71 7.29 -22.16 1.78
CA VAL A 71 7.01 -20.89 1.09
C VAL A 71 6.54 -19.77 2.02
N PHE A 72 5.74 -20.10 3.03
CA PHE A 72 5.27 -19.13 4.03
C PHE A 72 5.90 -19.33 5.41
N VAL A 73 6.83 -20.26 5.55
CA VAL A 73 7.52 -20.54 6.81
C VAL A 73 8.72 -19.61 6.94
N GLU A 74 8.89 -19.00 8.09
CA GLU A 74 10.11 -18.28 8.46
C GLU A 74 11.16 -19.31 8.91
N LEU A 75 12.24 -19.41 8.17
CA LEU A 75 13.36 -20.29 8.52
C LEU A 75 14.30 -19.55 9.49
N GLN A 76 15.07 -20.30 10.26
CA GLN A 76 16.00 -19.74 11.25
C GLN A 76 17.03 -18.79 10.63
N ASP A 77 17.44 -19.06 9.40
CA ASP A 77 18.40 -18.21 8.63
C ASP A 77 17.76 -16.89 8.14
N ASP A 78 16.43 -16.74 8.22
CA ASP A 78 15.72 -15.54 7.78
C ASP A 78 15.66 -14.46 8.87
N SER A 79 15.99 -14.79 10.12
CA SER A 79 15.77 -13.92 11.28
C SER A 79 16.41 -12.53 11.12
N ALA A 80 17.62 -12.44 10.57
CA ALA A 80 18.29 -11.17 10.31
C ALA A 80 17.54 -10.33 9.24
N ALA A 81 17.04 -10.97 8.19
CA ALA A 81 16.31 -10.31 7.12
C ALA A 81 14.93 -9.83 7.62
N MET A 82 14.26 -10.66 8.40
CA MET A 82 12.98 -10.29 9.01
C MET A 82 13.17 -9.19 10.06
N GLY A 83 14.24 -9.24 10.87
CA GLY A 83 14.61 -8.17 11.81
C GLY A 83 14.79 -6.84 11.09
N TRP A 84 15.53 -6.80 9.97
CA TRP A 84 15.67 -5.57 9.18
C TRP A 84 14.32 -5.05 8.67
N LEU A 85 13.39 -5.91 8.25
CA LEU A 85 12.05 -5.49 7.82
C LEU A 85 11.21 -4.97 8.98
N THR A 86 11.28 -5.60 10.17
CA THR A 86 10.44 -5.27 11.32
C THR A 86 10.92 -4.04 12.07
N ASP A 87 12.23 -3.80 12.11
CA ASP A 87 12.87 -2.69 12.84
C ASP A 87 12.79 -1.35 12.09
N ALA A 88 12.30 -1.36 10.84
CA ALA A 88 12.12 -0.15 10.05
C ALA A 88 11.14 0.82 10.74
N PRO A 89 11.45 2.12 10.79
CA PRO A 89 10.58 3.12 11.40
C PRO A 89 9.30 3.36 10.58
N GLY A 90 8.30 3.96 11.22
CA GLY A 90 7.02 4.31 10.62
C GLY A 90 5.92 3.28 10.88
N GLY A 91 4.67 3.71 10.67
CA GLY A 91 3.49 2.86 10.84
C GLY A 91 3.30 1.88 9.68
N VAL A 92 3.08 0.61 9.97
CA VAL A 92 2.81 -0.40 8.92
C VAL A 92 1.46 -0.12 8.27
N LEU A 93 1.49 0.14 6.98
CA LEU A 93 0.28 0.27 6.15
C LEU A 93 -0.13 -1.07 5.52
N ARG A 94 0.87 -1.84 5.05
CA ARG A 94 0.66 -3.14 4.43
C ARG A 94 1.87 -4.03 4.67
N ALA A 95 1.63 -5.27 5.06
CA ALA A 95 2.64 -6.31 5.14
C ALA A 95 2.15 -7.55 4.41
N VAL A 96 2.96 -8.15 3.54
CA VAL A 96 2.57 -9.31 2.74
C VAL A 96 3.71 -10.28 2.53
N ARG A 97 3.41 -11.57 2.63
CA ARG A 97 4.27 -12.67 2.19
C ARG A 97 3.81 -13.13 0.81
N VAL A 98 4.73 -13.19 -0.14
CA VAL A 98 4.47 -13.68 -1.49
C VAL A 98 5.20 -15.00 -1.67
N GLY A 99 4.42 -16.06 -1.85
CA GLY A 99 4.91 -17.37 -2.22
C GLY A 99 4.85 -17.54 -3.75
N ILE A 100 5.94 -18.03 -4.35
CA ILE A 100 5.99 -18.30 -5.78
C ILE A 100 6.33 -19.78 -5.96
N VAL A 101 5.51 -20.47 -6.71
CA VAL A 101 5.67 -21.90 -7.07
C VAL A 101 5.57 -22.10 -8.57
N GLU A 102 5.95 -23.26 -9.05
CA GLU A 102 6.01 -23.53 -10.49
C GLU A 102 4.63 -23.84 -11.08
N THR A 103 3.78 -24.54 -10.33
CA THR A 103 2.51 -25.06 -10.83
C THR A 103 1.31 -24.73 -9.96
N GLU A 104 0.11 -24.76 -10.56
CA GLU A 104 -1.14 -24.59 -9.82
C GLU A 104 -1.37 -25.71 -8.80
N ALA A 105 -1.00 -26.96 -9.13
CA ALA A 105 -1.16 -28.08 -8.23
C ALA A 105 -0.35 -27.91 -6.93
N GLU A 106 0.89 -27.38 -7.03
CA GLU A 106 1.69 -27.02 -5.86
C GLU A 106 1.04 -25.89 -5.07
N ALA A 107 0.55 -24.85 -5.75
CA ALA A 107 -0.13 -23.73 -5.11
C ALA A 107 -1.39 -24.18 -4.35
N GLU A 108 -2.21 -25.02 -4.94
CA GLU A 108 -3.42 -25.55 -4.31
C GLU A 108 -3.13 -26.45 -3.09
N ALA A 109 -2.04 -27.21 -3.13
CA ALA A 109 -1.58 -27.98 -1.98
C ALA A 109 -1.16 -27.06 -0.82
N ILE A 110 -0.33 -26.05 -1.11
CA ILE A 110 0.12 -25.04 -0.13
C ILE A 110 -1.08 -24.27 0.44
N ALA A 111 -2.03 -23.84 -0.38
CA ALA A 111 -3.19 -23.07 0.08
C ALA A 111 -4.00 -23.86 1.12
N ARG A 112 -4.14 -25.18 0.94
CA ARG A 112 -4.83 -26.07 1.92
C ARG A 112 -4.06 -26.26 3.22
N GLU A 113 -2.72 -26.25 3.17
CA GLU A 113 -1.86 -26.59 4.31
C GLU A 113 -1.43 -25.38 5.13
N THR A 114 -1.46 -24.18 4.55
CA THR A 114 -0.86 -22.98 5.15
C THR A 114 -1.86 -22.02 5.77
N GLY A 115 -3.09 -22.45 6.05
CA GLY A 115 -4.07 -21.71 6.84
C GLY A 115 -4.69 -20.52 6.11
N PHE A 116 -4.81 -20.57 4.77
CA PHE A 116 -5.73 -19.70 4.06
C PHE A 116 -7.17 -19.96 4.49
N SER A 117 -7.99 -18.90 4.56
CA SER A 117 -9.41 -19.02 4.82
C SER A 117 -10.12 -19.70 3.64
N GLU A 118 -10.71 -20.87 3.85
CA GLU A 118 -11.46 -21.58 2.79
C GLU A 118 -12.64 -20.76 2.24
N VAL A 119 -13.23 -19.91 3.08
CA VAL A 119 -14.40 -19.08 2.72
C VAL A 119 -14.00 -17.85 1.91
N ASP A 120 -12.86 -17.24 2.27
CA ASP A 120 -12.41 -15.97 1.70
C ASP A 120 -11.38 -16.14 0.58
N LEU A 121 -10.87 -17.37 0.38
CA LEU A 121 -9.85 -17.65 -0.62
C LEU A 121 -10.39 -17.41 -2.03
N VAL A 122 -9.80 -16.47 -2.72
CA VAL A 122 -10.08 -16.16 -4.12
C VAL A 122 -8.86 -16.40 -4.98
N SER A 123 -9.08 -16.69 -6.25
CA SER A 123 -8.01 -16.79 -7.23
C SER A 123 -8.38 -16.12 -8.55
N CYS A 124 -7.37 -15.66 -9.26
CA CYS A 124 -7.53 -15.12 -10.62
C CYS A 124 -6.36 -15.52 -11.51
N HIS A 125 -6.61 -15.56 -12.81
CA HIS A 125 -5.58 -15.73 -13.82
C HIS A 125 -5.15 -14.37 -14.39
N ILE A 126 -3.84 -14.20 -14.56
CA ILE A 126 -3.23 -13.08 -15.28
C ILE A 126 -2.33 -13.72 -16.36
N GLY A 127 -2.83 -13.79 -17.56
CA GLY A 127 -2.20 -14.57 -18.62
C GLY A 127 -2.08 -16.06 -18.23
N LYS A 128 -0.84 -16.57 -18.14
CA LYS A 128 -0.55 -17.96 -17.71
C LYS A 128 -0.49 -18.13 -16.19
N VAL A 129 -0.22 -17.05 -15.48
CA VAL A 129 -0.03 -17.07 -14.03
C VAL A 129 -1.37 -17.13 -13.33
N ARG A 130 -1.46 -17.93 -12.27
CA ARG A 130 -2.62 -17.91 -11.37
C ARG A 130 -2.18 -17.44 -9.98
N ILE A 131 -3.01 -16.64 -9.36
CA ILE A 131 -2.75 -15.98 -8.07
C ILE A 131 -3.88 -16.31 -7.11
N TRP A 132 -3.54 -16.56 -5.84
CA TRP A 132 -4.49 -16.79 -4.74
C TRP A 132 -4.21 -15.81 -3.60
N SER A 133 -5.27 -15.34 -2.96
CA SER A 133 -5.23 -14.58 -1.71
C SER A 133 -6.57 -14.71 -1.00
N ASP A 134 -6.58 -14.62 0.32
CA ASP A 134 -7.79 -14.50 1.14
C ASP A 134 -7.99 -13.06 1.64
N PHE A 135 -7.06 -12.15 1.33
CA PHE A 135 -7.04 -10.75 1.77
C PHE A 135 -7.10 -10.55 3.30
N LEU A 136 -6.81 -11.59 4.08
CA LEU A 136 -6.78 -11.54 5.54
C LEU A 136 -5.36 -11.33 6.07
N LEU A 137 -5.25 -10.75 7.27
CA LEU A 137 -4.03 -10.78 8.05
C LEU A 137 -3.98 -12.07 8.85
N HIS A 138 -2.89 -12.82 8.68
CA HIS A 138 -2.65 -14.05 9.40
C HIS A 138 -2.04 -13.79 10.78
N GLY A 139 -1.87 -14.84 11.59
CA GLY A 139 -1.37 -14.73 12.96
C GLY A 139 0.03 -14.13 13.10
N ASP A 140 0.81 -14.10 12.02
CA ASP A 140 2.12 -13.44 11.94
C ASP A 140 2.04 -11.94 11.54
N GLY A 141 0.82 -11.40 11.35
CA GLY A 141 0.59 -10.00 10.96
C GLY A 141 0.77 -9.72 9.48
N PHE A 142 0.93 -10.74 8.64
CA PHE A 142 1.09 -10.59 7.20
C PHE A 142 -0.14 -11.11 6.43
N GLY A 143 -0.50 -10.40 5.36
CA GLY A 143 -1.33 -10.98 4.31
C GLY A 143 -0.54 -12.00 3.49
N ARG A 144 -1.24 -12.85 2.75
CA ARG A 144 -0.62 -13.88 1.90
C ARG A 144 -1.04 -13.74 0.46
N LEU A 145 -0.07 -13.86 -0.44
CA LEU A 145 -0.25 -13.94 -1.88
C LEU A 145 0.52 -15.16 -2.39
N LEU A 146 -0.16 -16.09 -3.03
CA LEU A 146 0.45 -17.28 -3.62
C LEU A 146 0.34 -17.18 -5.14
N VAL A 147 1.44 -17.48 -5.83
CA VAL A 147 1.58 -17.29 -7.27
C VAL A 147 2.09 -18.57 -7.91
N ALA A 148 1.34 -19.16 -8.84
CA ALA A 148 1.80 -20.23 -9.70
C ALA A 148 2.31 -19.64 -11.02
N ALA A 149 3.61 -19.85 -11.29
CA ALA A 149 4.29 -19.28 -12.45
C ALA A 149 3.85 -19.89 -13.78
N ASN A 150 3.46 -21.18 -13.78
CA ASN A 150 3.00 -21.94 -14.95
C ASN A 150 3.91 -21.79 -16.18
N GLY A 151 5.24 -21.80 -15.94
CA GLY A 151 6.24 -21.70 -17.01
C GLY A 151 6.41 -20.29 -17.58
N LEU A 152 5.96 -19.23 -16.90
CA LEU A 152 6.32 -17.86 -17.28
C LEU A 152 7.82 -17.63 -16.99
N ALA A 153 8.50 -16.93 -17.92
CA ALA A 153 9.92 -16.65 -17.77
C ALA A 153 10.18 -15.81 -16.49
N PRO A 154 11.30 -16.04 -15.77
CA PRO A 154 11.56 -15.39 -14.48
C PRO A 154 11.49 -13.85 -14.51
N LEU A 155 11.99 -13.22 -15.58
CA LEU A 155 11.95 -11.76 -15.73
C LEU A 155 10.52 -11.24 -15.85
N ASP A 156 9.67 -11.91 -16.63
CA ASP A 156 8.27 -11.52 -16.82
C ASP A 156 7.43 -11.81 -15.57
N LEU A 157 7.74 -12.93 -14.89
CA LEU A 157 7.13 -13.24 -13.60
C LEU A 157 7.47 -12.18 -12.55
N GLY A 158 8.74 -11.75 -12.46
CA GLY A 158 9.17 -10.69 -11.57
C GLY A 158 8.43 -9.38 -11.82
N ARG A 159 8.29 -8.99 -13.10
CA ARG A 159 7.52 -7.79 -13.50
C ARG A 159 6.04 -7.91 -13.14
N LEU A 160 5.44 -9.08 -13.33
CA LEU A 160 4.03 -9.32 -12.99
C LEU A 160 3.83 -9.22 -11.48
N VAL A 161 4.65 -9.90 -10.69
CA VAL A 161 4.59 -9.85 -9.21
C VAL A 161 4.78 -8.42 -8.73
N GLN A 162 5.73 -7.67 -9.29
CA GLN A 162 5.93 -6.26 -8.97
C GLN A 162 4.65 -5.44 -9.22
N ARG A 163 4.01 -5.57 -10.39
CA ARG A 163 2.78 -4.84 -10.71
C ARG A 163 1.63 -5.18 -9.76
N VAL A 164 1.48 -6.46 -9.41
CA VAL A 164 0.47 -6.90 -8.44
C VAL A 164 0.74 -6.29 -7.07
N GLN A 165 2.01 -6.25 -6.63
CA GLN A 165 2.37 -5.60 -5.37
C GLN A 165 2.12 -4.09 -5.42
N GLU A 166 2.52 -3.41 -6.49
CA GLU A 166 2.27 -1.98 -6.69
C GLU A 166 0.77 -1.66 -6.67
N LEU A 167 -0.08 -2.46 -7.33
CA LEU A 167 -1.53 -2.31 -7.27
C LEU A 167 -2.03 -2.38 -5.82
N GLY A 168 -1.61 -3.38 -5.06
CA GLY A 168 -1.96 -3.51 -3.64
C GLY A 168 -1.47 -2.33 -2.79
N ASN A 169 -0.27 -1.85 -3.06
CA ASN A 169 0.37 -0.75 -2.37
C ASN A 169 -0.39 0.56 -2.59
N TYR A 170 -0.59 0.96 -3.84
CA TYR A 170 -1.27 2.21 -4.18
C TYR A 170 -2.75 2.20 -3.81
N ARG A 171 -3.42 1.03 -3.88
CA ARG A 171 -4.78 0.88 -3.36
C ARG A 171 -4.84 1.19 -1.85
N ASN A 172 -3.92 0.62 -1.05
CA ASN A 172 -3.90 0.89 0.39
C ASN A 172 -3.52 2.35 0.70
N MET A 173 -2.61 2.95 -0.06
CA MET A 173 -2.28 4.38 0.08
C MET A 173 -3.47 5.28 -0.28
N ALA A 174 -4.25 4.95 -1.31
CA ALA A 174 -5.49 5.67 -1.63
C ALA A 174 -6.51 5.60 -0.51
N LEU A 175 -6.64 4.45 0.16
CA LEU A 175 -7.56 4.26 1.28
C LEU A 175 -7.22 5.10 2.53
N LEU A 176 -6.02 5.68 2.63
CA LEU A 176 -5.67 6.63 3.71
C LEU A 176 -6.54 7.90 3.68
N GLY A 177 -7.17 8.21 2.55
CA GLY A 177 -8.14 9.30 2.45
C GLY A 177 -9.51 8.99 3.05
N LEU A 178 -9.86 7.71 3.21
CA LEU A 178 -11.20 7.29 3.63
C LEU A 178 -11.60 7.80 5.03
N PRO A 179 -10.77 7.71 6.08
CA PRO A 179 -11.12 8.22 7.39
C PRO A 179 -11.43 9.72 7.37
N MET A 180 -10.61 10.53 6.69
CA MET A 180 -10.83 11.96 6.53
C MET A 180 -12.12 12.25 5.74
N ALA A 181 -12.37 11.52 4.65
CA ALA A 181 -13.60 11.67 3.88
C ALA A 181 -14.84 11.37 4.72
N GLN A 182 -14.81 10.30 5.53
CA GLN A 182 -15.90 9.95 6.43
C GLN A 182 -16.12 11.01 7.54
N GLU A 183 -15.03 11.52 8.13
CA GLU A 183 -15.08 12.57 9.15
C GLU A 183 -15.74 13.85 8.59
N LYS A 184 -15.37 14.25 7.37
CA LYS A 184 -15.80 15.50 6.74
C LYS A 184 -17.13 15.39 5.98
N ALA A 185 -17.62 14.19 5.71
CA ALA A 185 -18.88 13.99 4.97
C ALA A 185 -20.08 14.73 5.58
N ARG A 186 -20.16 14.76 6.92
CA ARG A 186 -21.23 15.46 7.63
C ARG A 186 -21.13 16.98 7.45
N GLU A 187 -19.92 17.54 7.55
CA GLU A 187 -19.70 18.98 7.36
C GLU A 187 -20.04 19.43 5.93
N VAL A 188 -19.78 18.57 4.93
CA VAL A 188 -20.16 18.81 3.53
C VAL A 188 -21.68 18.78 3.37
N ALA A 189 -22.36 17.75 3.92
CA ALA A 189 -23.82 17.66 3.86
C ALA A 189 -24.53 18.84 4.54
N ASP A 190 -23.99 19.29 5.68
CA ASP A 190 -24.53 20.47 6.37
C ASP A 190 -24.33 21.76 5.53
N ALA A 191 -23.21 21.87 4.82
CA ALA A 191 -22.97 22.99 3.92
C ALA A 191 -23.89 22.95 2.69
N GLU A 192 -24.13 21.79 2.10
CA GLU A 192 -25.07 21.60 1.00
C GLU A 192 -26.52 21.98 1.42
N ALA A 193 -26.97 21.52 2.59
CA ALA A 193 -28.27 21.88 3.12
C ALA A 193 -28.41 23.40 3.35
N ALA A 194 -27.37 24.06 3.85
CA ALA A 194 -27.37 25.51 4.03
C ALA A 194 -27.43 26.27 2.70
N VAL A 195 -26.77 25.78 1.64
CA VAL A 195 -26.90 26.39 0.29
C VAL A 195 -28.35 26.30 -0.21
N VAL A 196 -29.00 25.16 -0.03
CA VAL A 196 -30.39 24.95 -0.46
C VAL A 196 -31.32 25.89 0.31
N ASP A 197 -31.20 25.99 1.64
CA ASP A 197 -32.01 26.88 2.47
C ASP A 197 -31.85 28.35 2.05
N ILE A 198 -30.62 28.82 1.87
CA ILE A 198 -30.34 30.18 1.40
C ILE A 198 -30.98 30.42 0.04
N ALA A 199 -30.87 29.49 -0.90
CA ALA A 199 -31.46 29.61 -2.24
C ALA A 199 -33.01 29.71 -2.19
N GLU A 200 -33.65 28.91 -1.35
CA GLU A 200 -35.12 28.96 -1.15
C GLU A 200 -35.58 30.29 -0.53
N ARG A 201 -34.82 30.79 0.45
CA ARG A 201 -35.14 32.09 1.11
C ARG A 201 -34.94 33.25 0.13
N MET A 202 -33.90 33.22 -0.70
CA MET A 202 -33.71 34.19 -1.79
C MET A 202 -34.88 34.17 -2.77
N ALA A 203 -35.36 32.98 -3.16
CA ALA A 203 -36.51 32.85 -4.07
C ALA A 203 -37.82 33.40 -3.47
N ARG A 204 -37.95 33.40 -2.13
CA ARG A 204 -39.08 34.02 -1.40
C ARG A 204 -38.95 35.52 -1.21
N GLY A 205 -37.83 36.14 -1.62
CA GLY A 205 -37.60 37.58 -1.49
C GLY A 205 -37.26 38.02 -0.06
N GLU A 206 -36.68 37.14 0.74
CA GLU A 206 -36.18 37.51 2.07
C GLU A 206 -34.98 38.48 1.96
N GLY A 207 -34.79 39.31 2.98
CA GLY A 207 -33.88 40.47 2.93
C GLY A 207 -32.40 40.10 2.58
N ASP A 208 -31.89 40.75 1.56
CA ASP A 208 -30.61 40.43 0.88
C ASP A 208 -29.38 40.48 1.79
N ARG A 209 -29.32 41.38 2.79
CA ARG A 209 -28.12 41.58 3.59
C ARG A 209 -27.81 40.41 4.54
N ALA A 210 -28.84 39.91 5.20
CA ALA A 210 -28.68 38.76 6.12
C ALA A 210 -28.28 37.50 5.34
N LEU A 211 -28.89 37.26 4.17
CA LEU A 211 -28.55 36.14 3.31
C LEU A 211 -27.14 36.26 2.74
N LEU A 212 -26.69 37.49 2.43
CA LEU A 212 -25.30 37.70 1.98
C LEU A 212 -24.28 37.40 3.08
N ASP A 213 -24.59 37.80 4.33
CA ASP A 213 -23.71 37.49 5.47
C ASP A 213 -23.64 35.98 5.74
N GLU A 214 -24.76 35.27 5.68
CA GLU A 214 -24.84 33.82 5.81
C GLU A 214 -24.07 33.09 4.67
N LEU A 215 -24.26 33.54 3.43
CA LEU A 215 -23.54 33.00 2.27
C LEU A 215 -22.01 33.20 2.37
N SER A 216 -21.61 34.41 2.87
CA SER A 216 -20.20 34.69 3.09
C SER A 216 -19.59 33.81 4.18
N ALA A 217 -20.32 33.58 5.27
CA ALA A 217 -19.90 32.65 6.33
C ALA A 217 -19.78 31.20 5.81
N LEU A 218 -20.75 30.77 5.01
CA LEU A 218 -20.76 29.45 4.40
C LEU A 218 -19.60 29.28 3.42
N ALA A 219 -19.32 30.28 2.58
CA ALA A 219 -18.17 30.26 1.66
C ALA A 219 -16.84 30.15 2.43
N SER A 220 -16.69 30.86 3.55
CA SER A 220 -15.51 30.76 4.41
C SER A 220 -15.36 29.36 5.02
N ARG A 221 -16.46 28.75 5.48
CA ARG A 221 -16.45 27.37 6.00
C ARG A 221 -16.03 26.36 4.92
N VAL A 222 -16.61 26.44 3.73
CA VAL A 222 -16.28 25.55 2.60
C VAL A 222 -14.83 25.73 2.17
N THR A 223 -14.33 26.96 2.13
CA THR A 223 -12.92 27.24 1.82
C THR A 223 -11.98 26.62 2.86
N SER A 224 -12.29 26.76 4.14
CA SER A 224 -11.50 26.13 5.23
C SER A 224 -11.52 24.61 5.15
N LEU A 225 -12.69 24.02 4.88
CA LEU A 225 -12.84 22.58 4.70
C LEU A 225 -12.03 22.06 3.52
N THR A 226 -12.08 22.77 2.39
CA THR A 226 -11.30 22.46 1.18
C THR A 226 -9.80 22.54 1.48
N ALA A 227 -9.33 23.58 2.15
CA ALA A 227 -7.91 23.74 2.52
C ALA A 227 -7.45 22.62 3.47
N ALA A 228 -8.27 22.26 4.47
CA ALA A 228 -7.94 21.20 5.42
C ALA A 228 -7.84 19.81 4.78
N THR A 229 -8.58 19.55 3.71
CA THR A 229 -8.62 18.24 3.05
C THR A 229 -7.73 18.14 1.81
N ALA A 230 -7.31 19.28 1.23
CA ALA A 230 -6.68 19.37 -0.09
C ALA A 230 -5.48 18.45 -0.26
N PHE A 231 -4.56 18.41 0.71
CA PHE A 231 -3.37 17.58 0.63
C PHE A 231 -3.73 16.09 0.55
N ARG A 232 -4.54 15.61 1.48
CA ARG A 232 -4.92 14.18 1.55
C ARG A 232 -5.77 13.76 0.36
N MET A 233 -6.72 14.59 -0.10
CA MET A 233 -7.56 14.27 -1.25
C MET A 233 -6.76 14.28 -2.56
N SER A 234 -5.81 15.19 -2.72
CA SER A 234 -4.89 15.17 -3.88
C SER A 234 -4.01 13.94 -3.91
N ALA A 235 -3.46 13.54 -2.77
CA ALA A 235 -2.68 12.31 -2.64
C ALA A 235 -3.53 11.07 -2.96
N THR A 236 -4.74 11.00 -2.41
CA THR A 236 -5.70 9.92 -2.69
C THR A 236 -6.03 9.81 -4.17
N ALA A 237 -6.29 10.93 -4.86
CA ALA A 237 -6.58 10.96 -6.29
C ALA A 237 -5.37 10.44 -7.11
N ALA A 238 -4.14 10.87 -6.76
CA ALA A 238 -2.93 10.42 -7.42
C ALA A 238 -2.72 8.90 -7.25
N TYR A 239 -2.85 8.38 -6.03
CA TYR A 239 -2.70 6.94 -5.76
C TYR A 239 -3.79 6.10 -6.43
N THR A 240 -5.03 6.59 -6.47
CA THR A 240 -6.13 5.95 -7.19
C THR A 240 -5.83 5.85 -8.68
N SER A 241 -5.32 6.92 -9.30
CA SER A 241 -4.92 6.91 -10.71
C SER A 241 -3.83 5.87 -10.97
N ILE A 242 -2.77 5.84 -10.15
CA ILE A 242 -1.69 4.86 -10.29
C ILE A 242 -2.22 3.42 -10.10
N ALA A 243 -3.08 3.18 -9.11
CA ALA A 243 -3.67 1.86 -8.91
C ALA A 243 -4.51 1.41 -10.12
N THR A 244 -5.30 2.31 -10.70
CA THR A 244 -6.08 2.05 -11.93
C THR A 244 -5.18 1.73 -13.11
N ASP A 245 -4.10 2.48 -13.30
CA ASP A 245 -3.12 2.22 -14.36
C ASP A 245 -2.43 0.85 -14.18
N ARG A 246 -2.09 0.47 -12.94
CA ARG A 246 -1.51 -0.85 -12.66
C ARG A 246 -2.49 -1.98 -12.94
N LEU A 247 -3.76 -1.80 -12.59
CA LEU A 247 -4.81 -2.77 -12.89
C LEU A 247 -4.96 -2.96 -14.41
N ALA A 248 -4.92 -1.89 -15.20
CA ALA A 248 -5.01 -1.95 -16.66
C ALA A 248 -3.80 -2.63 -17.32
N GLN A 249 -2.66 -2.76 -16.63
CA GLN A 249 -1.43 -3.40 -17.10
C GLN A 249 -1.33 -4.89 -16.72
N LEU A 250 -2.26 -5.41 -15.94
CA LEU A 250 -2.35 -6.82 -15.58
C LEU A 250 -3.19 -7.60 -16.58
#